data_ef43c67ddc6e02cc30c1c6db7e4dd1bc
#
_entry.id   ef43c67ddc6e02cc30c1c6db7e4dd1bc
#
_cell.length_a   1.000
_cell.length_b   1.000
_cell.length_c   1.000
_cell.angle_alpha   90.00
_cell.angle_beta   90.00
_cell.angle_gamma   90.00
#
_symmetry.space_group_name_H-M   'P 1'
#
loop_
_entity.id
_entity.type
_entity.pdbx_description
1 polymer ?
#
loop_
_entity_poly.entity_id
_entity_poly.type
_entity_poly.pdbx_seq_one_letter_code
_entity_poly.pdbx_strand_id
1 'polypeptide(L)'
;MNRILMIVMVLSLRTAYGQEKMSFERLKALKMSYITEKIGLTEQEESVFWEIYDSYEKRIFTDCRKKIKNLRKSYMKSIDSITNTEAFQVIQSINKLEHLALKLEEERDKELLEKFPAQKILKMHRAEYHFNREMVYKMKSIKENSSEK
;
A
#
# COMPACT_ATOMS: atom_id res chain seq x y z
N MET A 1 10.13 -51.82 -21.48
CA MET A 1 11.06 -50.81 -20.95
C MET A 1 10.54 -49.35 -21.04
N ASN A 2 9.25 -49.10 -21.35
CA ASN A 2 8.73 -47.74 -21.59
C ASN A 2 7.76 -47.20 -20.53
N ARG A 3 7.51 -47.94 -19.43
CA ARG A 3 6.58 -47.47 -18.37
C ARG A 3 7.26 -46.76 -17.20
N ILE A 4 8.56 -46.93 -17.03
CA ILE A 4 9.34 -46.30 -15.92
C ILE A 4 9.80 -44.90 -16.30
N LEU A 5 9.99 -44.60 -17.59
CA LEU A 5 10.42 -43.27 -18.07
C LEU A 5 9.27 -42.24 -17.99
N MET A 6 8.01 -42.64 -17.98
CA MET A 6 6.86 -41.72 -17.88
C MET A 6 6.57 -41.22 -16.46
N ILE A 7 7.02 -41.95 -15.45
CA ILE A 7 6.78 -41.59 -14.03
C ILE A 7 7.79 -40.54 -13.56
N VAL A 8 8.97 -40.50 -14.15
CA VAL A 8 10.01 -39.52 -13.75
C VAL A 8 9.73 -38.12 -14.32
N MET A 9 8.99 -38.01 -15.43
CA MET A 9 8.66 -36.72 -16.06
C MET A 9 7.50 -35.97 -15.38
N VAL A 10 6.71 -36.61 -14.52
CA VAL A 10 5.58 -35.99 -13.81
C VAL A 10 5.99 -35.42 -12.45
N LEU A 11 7.15 -35.79 -11.93
CA LEU A 11 7.64 -35.29 -10.61
C LEU A 11 8.45 -33.98 -10.68
N SER A 12 8.78 -33.48 -11.87
CA SER A 12 9.58 -32.26 -12.02
C SER A 12 8.76 -30.96 -12.18
N LEU A 13 7.43 -31.02 -12.07
CA LEU A 13 6.54 -29.86 -12.21
C LEU A 13 6.08 -29.25 -10.88
N ARG A 14 6.68 -29.60 -9.75
CA ARG A 14 6.25 -29.13 -8.42
C ARG A 14 7.13 -28.09 -7.74
N THR A 15 8.00 -27.37 -8.45
CA THR A 15 8.87 -26.37 -7.81
C THR A 15 8.89 -25.03 -8.53
N ALA A 16 7.73 -24.45 -8.81
CA ALA A 16 7.67 -23.07 -9.28
C ALA A 16 6.51 -22.26 -8.67
N TYR A 17 6.06 -22.59 -7.47
CA TYR A 17 5.34 -21.62 -6.65
C TYR A 17 6.37 -20.85 -5.82
N GLY A 18 7.28 -20.15 -6.52
CA GLY A 18 8.05 -19.09 -5.92
C GLY A 18 7.06 -18.08 -5.35
N GLN A 19 7.22 -17.73 -4.07
CA GLN A 19 6.49 -16.63 -3.43
C GLN A 19 6.70 -15.38 -4.27
N GLU A 20 5.78 -15.12 -5.18
CA GLU A 20 5.82 -13.94 -6.02
C GLU A 20 5.65 -12.73 -5.11
N LYS A 21 6.76 -12.02 -4.88
CA LYS A 21 6.76 -10.78 -4.11
C LYS A 21 5.68 -9.88 -4.72
N MET A 22 4.60 -9.62 -3.97
CA MET A 22 3.46 -8.87 -4.46
C MET A 22 3.95 -7.53 -5.04
N SER A 23 3.80 -7.36 -6.36
CA SER A 23 4.22 -6.14 -7.02
C SER A 23 3.37 -4.96 -6.56
N PHE A 24 3.91 -3.74 -6.60
CA PHE A 24 3.18 -2.53 -6.27
C PHE A 24 1.88 -2.40 -7.10
N GLU A 25 1.96 -2.72 -8.39
CA GLU A 25 0.81 -2.67 -9.30
C GLU A 25 -0.29 -3.66 -8.91
N ARG A 26 0.10 -4.86 -8.51
CA ARG A 26 -0.85 -5.88 -8.03
C ARG A 26 -1.53 -5.44 -6.73
N LEU A 27 -0.76 -4.86 -5.80
CA LEU A 27 -1.32 -4.33 -4.55
C LEU A 27 -2.28 -3.16 -4.82
N LYS A 28 -1.93 -2.26 -5.75
CA LYS A 28 -2.79 -1.16 -6.17
C LYS A 28 -4.10 -1.68 -6.77
N ALA A 29 -4.03 -2.63 -7.71
CA ALA A 29 -5.21 -3.23 -8.33
C ALA A 29 -6.12 -3.91 -7.29
N LEU A 30 -5.56 -4.64 -6.32
CA LEU A 30 -6.32 -5.24 -5.22
C LEU A 30 -7.00 -4.18 -4.35
N LYS A 31 -6.31 -3.08 -4.03
CA LYS A 31 -6.88 -1.96 -3.26
C LYS A 31 -8.05 -1.33 -4.03
N MET A 32 -7.88 -1.08 -5.31
CA MET A 32 -8.92 -0.50 -6.17
C MET A 32 -10.15 -1.39 -6.21
N SER A 33 -10.00 -2.66 -6.54
CA SER A 33 -11.12 -3.62 -6.58
C SER A 33 -11.84 -3.71 -5.23
N TYR A 34 -11.09 -3.79 -4.13
CA TYR A 34 -11.67 -3.86 -2.79
C TYR A 34 -12.48 -2.59 -2.42
N ILE A 35 -11.92 -1.43 -2.68
CA ILE A 35 -12.60 -0.15 -2.39
C ILE A 35 -13.84 0.01 -3.25
N THR A 36 -13.76 -0.24 -4.56
CA THR A 36 -14.90 -0.18 -5.51
C THR A 36 -16.08 -1.02 -5.00
N GLU A 37 -15.80 -2.28 -4.62
CA GLU A 37 -16.82 -3.18 -4.06
C GLU A 37 -17.44 -2.63 -2.78
N LYS A 38 -16.62 -2.15 -1.83
CA LYS A 38 -17.10 -1.71 -0.51
C LYS A 38 -17.87 -0.40 -0.56
N ILE A 39 -17.56 0.49 -1.49
CA ILE A 39 -18.26 1.75 -1.69
C ILE A 39 -19.58 1.52 -2.48
N GLY A 40 -19.59 0.51 -3.36
CA GLY A 40 -20.68 0.27 -4.31
C GLY A 40 -20.70 1.34 -5.40
N LEU A 41 -19.57 1.56 -6.07
CA LEU A 41 -19.48 2.44 -7.23
C LEU A 41 -20.17 1.79 -8.43
N THR A 42 -20.87 2.58 -9.22
CA THR A 42 -21.35 2.18 -10.54
C THR A 42 -20.23 2.38 -11.57
N GLU A 43 -20.34 1.76 -12.74
CA GLU A 43 -19.35 1.93 -13.82
C GLU A 43 -19.13 3.39 -14.20
N GLN A 44 -20.20 4.20 -14.21
CA GLN A 44 -20.10 5.62 -14.51
C GLN A 44 -19.39 6.42 -13.42
N GLU A 45 -19.53 5.98 -12.15
CA GLU A 45 -18.89 6.62 -11.02
C GLU A 45 -17.43 6.25 -10.88
N GLU A 46 -17.02 5.04 -11.30
CA GLU A 46 -15.66 4.54 -11.13
C GLU A 46 -14.62 5.43 -11.79
N SER A 47 -14.85 5.85 -13.04
CA SER A 47 -13.90 6.67 -13.77
C SER A 47 -13.60 7.99 -13.03
N VAL A 48 -14.65 8.72 -12.63
CA VAL A 48 -14.52 10.00 -11.93
C VAL A 48 -13.91 9.82 -10.55
N PHE A 49 -14.33 8.77 -9.82
CA PHE A 49 -13.81 8.48 -8.49
C PHE A 49 -12.29 8.20 -8.52
N TRP A 50 -11.87 7.30 -9.40
CA TRP A 50 -10.46 6.88 -9.47
C TRP A 50 -9.56 7.95 -10.07
N GLU A 51 -10.05 8.81 -10.95
CA GLU A 51 -9.29 9.96 -11.44
C GLU A 51 -8.91 10.89 -10.28
N ILE A 52 -9.87 11.28 -9.45
CA ILE A 52 -9.63 12.12 -8.28
C ILE A 52 -8.74 11.38 -7.28
N TYR A 53 -9.14 10.18 -6.86
CA TYR A 53 -8.46 9.41 -5.83
C TYR A 53 -6.99 9.17 -6.17
N ASP A 54 -6.68 8.67 -7.38
CA ASP A 54 -5.33 8.34 -7.81
C ASP A 54 -4.44 9.58 -7.94
N SER A 55 -4.99 10.72 -8.34
CA SER A 55 -4.23 11.97 -8.45
C SER A 55 -3.64 12.40 -7.10
N TYR A 56 -4.44 12.31 -6.04
CA TYR A 56 -4.00 12.61 -4.68
C TYR A 56 -3.12 11.53 -4.08
N GLU A 57 -3.49 10.24 -4.22
CA GLU A 57 -2.67 9.13 -3.71
C GLU A 57 -1.25 9.12 -4.30
N LYS A 58 -1.10 9.45 -5.58
CA LYS A 58 0.20 9.59 -6.22
C LYS A 58 1.03 10.69 -5.55
N ARG A 59 0.45 11.86 -5.32
CA ARG A 59 1.11 12.99 -4.63
C ARG A 59 1.47 12.63 -3.18
N ILE A 60 0.52 12.07 -2.42
CA ILE A 60 0.74 11.60 -1.04
C ILE A 60 1.89 10.60 -0.99
N PHE A 61 1.93 9.66 -1.93
CA PHE A 61 3.00 8.67 -1.98
C PHE A 61 4.36 9.29 -2.33
N THR A 62 4.46 10.08 -3.42
CA THR A 62 5.73 10.60 -3.92
C THR A 62 6.28 11.72 -3.06
N ASP A 63 5.42 12.65 -2.64
CA ASP A 63 5.84 13.88 -1.98
C ASP A 63 5.95 13.73 -0.47
N CYS A 64 5.24 12.75 0.12
CA CYS A 64 5.21 12.54 1.55
C CYS A 64 5.73 11.17 1.97
N ARG A 65 4.99 10.07 1.73
CA ARG A 65 5.27 8.74 2.28
C ARG A 65 6.66 8.20 1.88
N LYS A 66 7.04 8.36 0.61
CA LYS A 66 8.37 7.95 0.13
C LYS A 66 9.49 8.73 0.78
N LYS A 67 9.32 10.05 0.96
CA LYS A 67 10.32 10.92 1.62
C LYS A 67 10.44 10.58 3.11
N ILE A 68 9.31 10.39 3.82
CA ILE A 68 9.30 9.95 5.23
C ILE A 68 10.02 8.60 5.38
N LYS A 69 9.73 7.63 4.49
CA LYS A 69 10.39 6.33 4.50
C LYS A 69 11.91 6.46 4.32
N ASN A 70 12.37 7.34 3.42
CA ASN A 70 13.79 7.56 3.19
C ASN A 70 14.47 8.24 4.40
N LEU A 71 13.82 9.25 5.00
CA LEU A 71 14.29 9.87 6.23
C LEU A 71 14.40 8.83 7.35
N ARG A 72 13.37 8.03 7.59
CA ARG A 72 13.40 6.96 8.59
C ARG A 72 14.54 5.97 8.36
N LYS A 73 14.77 5.56 7.11
CA LYS A 73 15.86 4.66 6.75
C LYS A 73 17.25 5.28 6.99
N SER A 74 17.42 6.58 6.78
CA SER A 74 18.70 7.26 6.99
C SER A 74 19.05 7.37 8.47
N TYR A 75 18.14 7.89 9.31
CA TYR A 75 18.45 8.06 10.73
C TYR A 75 18.51 6.73 11.52
N MET A 76 17.76 5.70 11.12
CA MET A 76 17.84 4.38 11.77
C MET A 76 19.24 3.75 11.71
N LYS A 77 20.08 4.14 10.74
CA LYS A 77 21.46 3.68 10.63
C LYS A 77 22.43 4.41 11.57
N SER A 78 22.07 5.59 12.01
CA SER A 78 22.90 6.49 12.82
C SER A 78 22.23 6.91 14.14
N ILE A 79 21.20 6.18 14.57
CA ILE A 79 20.36 6.57 15.70
C ILE A 79 21.15 6.83 16.99
N ASP A 80 22.21 6.05 17.24
CA ASP A 80 23.03 6.16 18.45
C ASP A 80 24.12 7.25 18.33
N SER A 81 24.35 7.80 17.14
CA SER A 81 25.37 8.82 16.87
C SER A 81 24.84 10.14 16.34
N ILE A 82 23.53 10.22 16.11
CA ILE A 82 22.89 11.45 15.62
C ILE A 82 22.93 12.56 16.68
N THR A 83 23.31 13.77 16.29
CA THR A 83 23.30 14.92 17.20
C THR A 83 21.88 15.39 17.50
N ASN A 84 21.68 16.11 18.63
CA ASN A 84 20.40 16.70 18.98
C ASN A 84 19.86 17.65 17.89
N THR A 85 20.72 18.41 17.25
CA THR A 85 20.34 19.32 16.16
C THR A 85 19.83 18.55 14.95
N GLU A 86 20.53 17.52 14.51
CA GLU A 86 20.13 16.67 13.40
C GLU A 86 18.82 15.90 13.71
N ALA A 87 18.71 15.35 14.93
CA ALA A 87 17.49 14.68 15.38
C ALA A 87 16.28 15.62 15.34
N PHE A 88 16.45 16.86 15.83
CA PHE A 88 15.40 17.88 15.76
C PHE A 88 14.99 18.18 14.31
N GLN A 89 15.95 18.37 13.40
CA GLN A 89 15.68 18.63 11.98
C GLN A 89 14.93 17.46 11.32
N VAL A 90 15.29 16.22 11.65
CA VAL A 90 14.58 15.02 11.13
C VAL A 90 13.14 14.99 11.62
N ILE A 91 12.90 15.23 12.92
CA ILE A 91 11.56 15.28 13.50
C ILE A 91 10.71 16.36 12.80
N GLN A 92 11.24 17.57 12.66
CA GLN A 92 10.55 18.67 11.98
C GLN A 92 10.21 18.31 10.52
N SER A 93 11.14 17.67 9.82
CA SER A 93 10.95 17.25 8.43
C SER A 93 9.85 16.19 8.29
N ILE A 94 9.83 15.21 9.21
CA ILE A 94 8.78 14.18 9.23
C ILE A 94 7.42 14.82 9.50
N ASN A 95 7.32 15.64 10.55
CA ASN A 95 6.07 16.32 10.91
C ASN A 95 5.52 17.17 9.76
N LYS A 96 6.38 17.93 9.08
CA LYS A 96 5.99 18.72 7.90
C LYS A 96 5.43 17.85 6.78
N LEU A 97 6.04 16.71 6.51
CA LEU A 97 5.58 15.77 5.48
C LEU A 97 4.28 15.06 5.87
N GLU A 98 4.09 14.73 7.15
CA GLU A 98 2.85 14.14 7.66
C GLU A 98 1.69 15.16 7.60
N HIS A 99 1.92 16.42 7.94
CA HIS A 99 0.93 17.49 7.76
C HIS A 99 0.57 17.71 6.29
N LEU A 100 1.55 17.66 5.39
CA LEU A 100 1.28 17.77 3.95
C LEU A 100 0.44 16.59 3.46
N ALA A 101 0.72 15.38 3.92
CA ALA A 101 -0.06 14.19 3.56
C ALA A 101 -1.52 14.33 4.02
N LEU A 102 -1.74 14.75 5.28
CA LEU A 102 -3.07 14.99 5.82
C LEU A 102 -3.83 16.06 5.01
N LYS A 103 -3.17 17.16 4.68
CA LYS A 103 -3.78 18.21 3.86
C LYS A 103 -4.21 17.70 2.48
N LEU A 104 -3.40 16.86 1.85
CA LEU A 104 -3.73 16.25 0.56
C LEU A 104 -4.91 15.26 0.68
N GLU A 105 -5.00 14.53 1.78
CA GLU A 105 -6.15 13.66 2.07
C GLU A 105 -7.43 14.47 2.27
N GLU A 106 -7.37 15.59 2.98
CA GLU A 106 -8.49 16.52 3.16
C GLU A 106 -8.94 17.16 1.83
N GLU A 107 -8.00 17.58 0.98
CA GLU A 107 -8.29 18.11 -0.35
C GLU A 107 -8.95 17.06 -1.25
N ARG A 108 -8.46 15.81 -1.23
CA ARG A 108 -9.08 14.67 -1.92
C ARG A 108 -10.52 14.47 -1.48
N ASP A 109 -10.73 14.41 -0.18
CA ASP A 109 -12.06 14.15 0.38
C ASP A 109 -13.02 15.27 0.04
N LYS A 110 -12.57 16.53 0.06
CA LYS A 110 -13.37 17.68 -0.36
C LYS A 110 -13.80 17.57 -1.82
N GLU A 111 -12.87 17.24 -2.72
CA GLU A 111 -13.16 17.10 -4.14
C GLU A 111 -14.10 15.92 -4.41
N LEU A 112 -13.90 14.80 -3.72
CA LEU A 112 -14.81 13.65 -3.79
C LEU A 112 -16.22 13.99 -3.26
N LEU A 113 -16.33 14.77 -2.18
CA LEU A 113 -17.62 15.20 -1.62
C LEU A 113 -18.41 16.12 -2.55
N GLU A 114 -17.78 16.80 -3.49
CA GLU A 114 -18.45 17.57 -4.54
C GLU A 114 -19.15 16.67 -5.58
N LYS A 115 -18.73 15.43 -5.71
CA LYS A 115 -19.21 14.48 -6.74
C LYS A 115 -20.01 13.32 -6.15
N PHE A 116 -19.76 12.96 -4.89
CA PHE A 116 -20.31 11.76 -4.27
C PHE A 116 -20.95 12.06 -2.92
N PRO A 117 -22.00 11.31 -2.53
CA PRO A 117 -22.58 11.43 -1.20
C PRO A 117 -21.55 11.14 -0.09
N ALA A 118 -21.61 11.89 1.00
CA ALA A 118 -20.71 11.74 2.15
C ALA A 118 -20.66 10.30 2.70
N GLN A 119 -21.75 9.55 2.60
CA GLN A 119 -21.80 8.15 2.98
C GLN A 119 -20.82 7.27 2.16
N LYS A 120 -20.64 7.56 0.85
CA LYS A 120 -19.66 6.83 0.01
C LYS A 120 -18.24 7.15 0.44
N ILE A 121 -17.95 8.40 0.79
CA ILE A 121 -16.62 8.80 1.25
C ILE A 121 -16.30 8.17 2.61
N LEU A 122 -17.28 8.12 3.52
CA LEU A 122 -17.09 7.41 4.79
C LEU A 122 -16.87 5.90 4.60
N LYS A 123 -17.55 5.27 3.63
CA LYS A 123 -17.30 3.88 3.26
C LYS A 123 -15.89 3.69 2.67
N MET A 124 -15.40 4.66 1.89
CA MET A 124 -14.02 4.66 1.38
C MET A 124 -13.02 4.63 2.53
N HIS A 125 -13.11 5.54 3.49
CA HIS A 125 -12.22 5.57 4.65
C HIS A 125 -12.23 4.25 5.43
N ARG A 126 -13.42 3.69 5.66
CA ARG A 126 -13.56 2.39 6.29
C ARG A 126 -12.89 1.28 5.47
N ALA A 127 -13.07 1.28 4.16
CA ALA A 127 -12.46 0.29 3.26
C ALA A 127 -10.94 0.41 3.25
N GLU A 128 -10.39 1.63 3.18
CA GLU A 128 -8.94 1.88 3.28
C GLU A 128 -8.37 1.36 4.60
N TYR A 129 -9.02 1.65 5.72
CA TYR A 129 -8.58 1.18 7.04
C TYR A 129 -8.53 -0.35 7.10
N HIS A 130 -9.60 -1.03 6.66
CA HIS A 130 -9.65 -2.49 6.67
C HIS A 130 -8.63 -3.11 5.71
N PHE A 131 -8.52 -2.60 4.49
CA PHE A 131 -7.53 -3.07 3.51
C PHE A 131 -6.10 -2.97 4.05
N ASN A 132 -5.73 -1.80 4.59
CA ASN A 132 -4.40 -1.58 5.14
C ASN A 132 -4.10 -2.54 6.30
N ARG A 133 -5.07 -2.75 7.19
CA ARG A 133 -4.95 -3.70 8.31
C ARG A 133 -4.75 -5.13 7.83
N GLU A 134 -5.54 -5.59 6.88
CA GLU A 134 -5.40 -6.94 6.30
C GLU A 134 -4.05 -7.14 5.61
N MET A 135 -3.57 -6.12 4.88
CA MET A 135 -2.27 -6.20 4.22
C MET A 135 -1.13 -6.33 5.23
N VAL A 136 -1.19 -5.61 6.36
CA VAL A 136 -0.20 -5.75 7.44
C VAL A 136 -0.19 -7.17 8.01
N TYR A 137 -1.36 -7.78 8.27
CA TYR A 137 -1.45 -9.15 8.76
C TYR A 137 -0.89 -10.16 7.74
N LYS A 138 -1.25 -10.05 6.46
CA LYS A 138 -0.73 -10.92 5.40
C LYS A 138 0.78 -10.81 5.25
N MET A 139 1.33 -9.59 5.34
CA MET A 139 2.78 -9.40 5.27
C MET A 139 3.53 -9.98 6.47
N LYS A 140 2.96 -9.93 7.67
CA LYS A 140 3.54 -10.56 8.87
C LYS A 140 3.56 -12.08 8.74
N SER A 141 2.44 -12.71 8.37
CA SER A 141 2.37 -14.15 8.21
C SER A 141 3.33 -14.70 7.15
N ILE A 142 3.51 -13.97 6.03
CA ILE A 142 4.50 -14.34 5.00
C ILE A 142 5.92 -14.29 5.57
N LYS A 143 6.23 -13.29 6.40
CA LYS A 143 7.56 -13.13 6.99
C LYS A 143 7.86 -14.22 8.02
N GLU A 144 6.89 -14.57 8.85
CA GLU A 144 7.00 -15.66 9.86
C GLU A 144 7.25 -16.99 9.17
N ASN A 145 6.44 -17.34 8.16
CA ASN A 145 6.61 -18.59 7.39
C ASN A 145 7.92 -18.66 6.58
N SER A 146 8.55 -17.52 6.30
CA SER A 146 9.85 -17.49 5.60
C SER A 146 11.05 -17.56 6.54
N SER A 147 10.86 -17.33 7.84
CA SER A 147 11.91 -17.42 8.87
C SER A 147 12.04 -18.82 9.50
N GLU A 148 11.07 -19.70 9.26
CA GLU A 148 11.05 -21.09 9.75
C GLU A 148 11.63 -22.11 8.73
N LYS A 149 12.13 -21.64 7.61
CA LYS A 149 12.80 -22.47 6.58
C LYS A 149 14.28 -22.12 6.48
#